data_1d845f0ce083cd526181a8a2b3520f8a
#
_entry.id   1d845f0ce083cd526181a8a2b3520f8a
#
_cell.length_a   1.000
_cell.length_b   1.000
_cell.length_c   1.000
_cell.angle_alpha   90.00
_cell.angle_beta   90.00
_cell.angle_gamma   90.00
#
_symmetry.space_group_name_H-M   'P 1'
#
loop_
_entity.id
_entity.type
_entity.pdbx_description
1 polymer ?
#
loop_
_entity_poly.entity_id
_entity_poly.type
_entity_poly.pdbx_seq_one_letter_code
_entity_poly.pdbx_strand_id
1 'polypeptide(L)'
;DMPTAVRDALTALHNAGLKLAVGSSSKNAAYILERLDANRYFDAVCDGTMIAHSKPDPEVFTKAAAMVGLAPADCLVVEDAAAGLEAARAGGMDCAIVGTAPMPFEPTYHMQDVTKLPGTIL
;
A
#
# COMPACT_ATOMS: atom_id res chain seq x y z
N ASP A 1 -13.86 13.23 -0.82
CA ASP A 1 -12.49 13.68 -0.53
C ASP A 1 -11.83 12.83 0.53
N MET A 2 -10.51 12.82 0.50
CA MET A 2 -9.71 12.11 1.48
C MET A 2 -9.71 12.87 2.82
N PRO A 3 -9.88 12.17 3.98
CA PRO A 3 -9.80 12.83 5.28
C PRO A 3 -8.46 13.55 5.49
N THR A 4 -8.50 14.69 6.18
CA THR A 4 -7.30 15.50 6.45
C THR A 4 -6.20 14.69 7.16
N ALA A 5 -6.57 13.87 8.14
CA ALA A 5 -5.60 13.05 8.88
C ALA A 5 -4.87 12.07 7.96
N VAL A 6 -5.54 11.52 6.95
CA VAL A 6 -4.92 10.63 5.95
C VAL A 6 -3.98 11.43 5.05
N ARG A 7 -4.40 12.60 4.60
CA ARG A 7 -3.52 13.49 3.81
C ARG A 7 -2.26 13.85 4.59
N ASP A 8 -2.41 14.19 5.86
CA ASP A 8 -1.28 14.54 6.72
C ASP A 8 -0.31 13.36 6.87
N ALA A 9 -0.84 12.14 7.02
CA ALA A 9 -0.02 10.94 7.10
C ALA A 9 0.77 10.71 5.80
N LEU A 10 0.11 10.81 4.63
CA LEU A 10 0.77 10.65 3.34
C LEU A 10 1.83 11.74 3.12
N THR A 11 1.51 12.97 3.50
CA THR A 11 2.45 14.09 3.40
C THR A 11 3.68 13.86 4.28
N ALA A 12 3.48 13.39 5.51
CA ALA A 12 4.58 13.09 6.42
C ALA A 12 5.51 12.00 5.87
N LEU A 13 4.94 10.95 5.29
CA LEU A 13 5.72 9.88 4.67
C LEU A 13 6.51 10.40 3.45
N HIS A 14 5.87 11.18 2.61
CA HIS A 14 6.51 11.77 1.44
C HIS A 14 7.65 12.71 1.85
N ASN A 15 7.42 13.57 2.84
CA ASN A 15 8.43 14.53 3.32
C ASN A 15 9.61 13.82 4.00
N ALA A 16 9.43 12.61 4.49
CA ALA A 16 10.50 11.78 5.03
C ALA A 16 11.34 11.10 3.94
N GLY A 17 11.01 11.33 2.67
CA GLY A 17 11.75 10.79 1.53
C GLY A 17 11.28 9.43 1.04
N LEU A 18 10.13 8.96 1.52
CA LEU A 18 9.59 7.67 1.08
C LEU A 18 8.87 7.81 -0.27
N LYS A 19 8.96 6.77 -1.10
CA LYS A 19 8.13 6.63 -2.28
C LYS A 19 6.78 6.03 -1.87
N LEU A 20 5.71 6.55 -2.45
CA LEU A 20 4.35 6.09 -2.17
C LEU A 20 3.75 5.53 -3.45
N ALA A 21 3.23 4.31 -3.39
CA ALA A 21 2.59 3.66 -4.53
C ALA A 21 1.28 3.01 -4.11
N VAL A 22 0.37 2.89 -5.05
CA VAL A 22 -0.86 2.13 -4.88
C VAL A 22 -0.72 0.82 -5.64
N GLY A 23 -1.05 -0.30 -4.99
CA GLY A 23 -1.19 -1.60 -5.61
C GLY A 23 -2.63 -2.09 -5.40
N SER A 24 -3.44 -2.08 -6.44
CA SER A 24 -4.85 -2.40 -6.36
C SER A 24 -5.26 -3.37 -7.45
N SER A 25 -6.09 -4.36 -7.11
CA SER A 25 -6.69 -5.26 -8.10
C SER A 25 -7.84 -4.62 -8.86
N SER A 26 -8.30 -3.46 -8.44
CA SER A 26 -9.37 -2.73 -9.13
C SER A 26 -8.87 -2.16 -10.44
N LYS A 27 -9.63 -2.39 -11.52
CA LYS A 27 -9.33 -1.80 -12.83
C LYS A 27 -9.64 -0.30 -12.88
N ASN A 28 -10.32 0.21 -11.86
CA ASN A 28 -10.73 1.62 -11.75
C ASN A 28 -9.91 2.39 -10.72
N ALA A 29 -8.79 1.84 -10.20
CA ALA A 29 -8.04 2.47 -9.11
C ALA A 29 -7.59 3.89 -9.46
N ALA A 30 -7.02 4.10 -10.65
CA ALA A 30 -6.56 5.43 -11.06
C ALA A 30 -7.71 6.43 -11.13
N TYR A 31 -8.88 6.00 -11.64
CA TYR A 31 -10.06 6.84 -11.71
C TYR A 31 -10.58 7.22 -10.31
N ILE A 32 -10.62 6.24 -9.39
CA ILE A 32 -11.05 6.47 -8.02
C ILE A 32 -10.13 7.46 -7.31
N LEU A 33 -8.81 7.29 -7.46
CA LEU A 33 -7.83 8.21 -6.87
C LEU A 33 -7.97 9.63 -7.40
N GLU A 34 -8.24 9.77 -8.69
CA GLU A 34 -8.48 11.08 -9.31
C GLU A 34 -9.74 11.73 -8.73
N ARG A 35 -10.83 10.96 -8.58
CA ARG A 35 -12.08 11.45 -8.00
C ARG A 35 -11.92 11.86 -6.54
N LEU A 36 -11.01 11.22 -5.80
CA LEU A 36 -10.70 11.56 -4.41
C LEU A 36 -9.63 12.67 -4.29
N ASP A 37 -9.12 13.17 -5.41
CA ASP A 37 -7.98 14.08 -5.45
C ASP A 37 -6.78 13.52 -4.68
N ALA A 38 -6.58 12.21 -4.81
CA ALA A 38 -5.59 11.46 -4.04
C ALA A 38 -4.34 11.07 -4.85
N ASN A 39 -4.44 11.02 -6.18
CA ASN A 39 -3.36 10.53 -7.04
C ASN A 39 -2.08 11.38 -6.95
N ARG A 40 -2.19 12.66 -6.61
CA ARG A 40 -1.02 13.54 -6.42
C ARG A 40 -0.12 13.14 -5.25
N TYR A 41 -0.63 12.29 -4.33
CA TYR A 41 0.16 11.81 -3.19
C TYR A 41 0.99 10.58 -3.53
N PHE A 42 0.80 9.99 -4.72
CA PHE A 42 1.43 8.73 -5.08
C PHE A 42 2.39 8.88 -6.25
N ASP A 43 3.54 8.24 -6.14
CA ASP A 43 4.56 8.23 -7.19
C ASP A 43 4.22 7.25 -8.30
N ALA A 44 3.41 6.24 -8.00
CA ALA A 44 2.97 5.23 -8.97
C ALA A 44 1.65 4.60 -8.56
N VAL A 45 0.90 4.13 -9.56
CA VAL A 45 -0.34 3.36 -9.35
C VAL A 45 -0.26 2.12 -10.24
N CYS A 46 -0.27 0.94 -9.60
CA CYS A 46 -0.43 -0.34 -10.30
C CYS A 46 -1.85 -0.82 -10.06
N ASP A 47 -2.65 -0.89 -11.12
CA ASP A 47 -4.06 -1.26 -11.02
C ASP A 47 -4.33 -2.63 -11.65
N GLY A 48 -5.60 -3.06 -11.63
CA GLY A 48 -6.02 -4.36 -12.13
C GLY A 48 -5.84 -4.56 -13.63
N THR A 49 -5.64 -3.49 -14.41
CA THR A 49 -5.36 -3.62 -15.86
C THR A 49 -3.91 -4.03 -16.14
N MET A 50 -3.04 -3.92 -15.15
CA MET A 50 -1.59 -4.14 -15.29
C MET A 50 -1.15 -5.51 -14.80
N ILE A 51 -2.06 -6.32 -14.23
CA ILE A 51 -1.73 -7.61 -13.62
C ILE A 51 -2.53 -8.74 -14.24
N ALA A 52 -1.92 -9.94 -14.25
CA ALA A 52 -2.58 -11.18 -14.68
C ALA A 52 -3.19 -11.92 -13.48
N HIS A 53 -2.61 -11.77 -12.29
CA HIS A 53 -2.99 -12.50 -11.08
C HIS A 53 -3.22 -11.54 -9.92
N SER A 54 -4.41 -11.64 -9.31
CA SER A 54 -4.78 -10.83 -8.15
C SER A 54 -4.25 -11.43 -6.84
N LYS A 55 -4.29 -10.66 -5.76
CA LYS A 55 -3.97 -11.13 -4.41
C LYS A 55 -4.73 -12.42 -4.11
N PRO A 56 -4.11 -13.40 -3.47
CA PRO A 56 -2.85 -13.35 -2.71
C PRO A 56 -1.56 -13.49 -3.54
N ASP A 57 -1.64 -13.46 -4.87
CA ASP A 57 -0.45 -13.43 -5.69
C ASP A 57 0.29 -12.09 -5.47
N PRO A 58 1.62 -12.08 -5.38
CA PRO A 58 2.38 -10.85 -5.10
C PRO A 58 2.48 -9.88 -6.27
N GLU A 59 1.96 -10.22 -7.45
CA GLU A 59 2.22 -9.49 -8.70
C GLU A 59 1.95 -7.98 -8.58
N VAL A 60 0.81 -7.58 -7.99
CA VAL A 60 0.45 -6.16 -7.91
C VAL A 60 1.45 -5.37 -7.07
N PHE A 61 1.98 -5.97 -6.01
CA PHE A 61 2.95 -5.30 -5.13
C PHE A 61 4.35 -5.31 -5.71
N THR A 62 4.78 -6.42 -6.33
CA THR A 62 6.10 -6.48 -6.97
C THR A 62 6.19 -5.54 -8.16
N LYS A 63 5.11 -5.39 -8.93
CA LYS A 63 5.04 -4.40 -10.01
C LYS A 63 5.05 -2.97 -9.48
N ALA A 64 4.28 -2.68 -8.43
CA ALA A 64 4.28 -1.35 -7.82
C ALA A 64 5.68 -0.97 -7.32
N ALA A 65 6.39 -1.89 -6.67
CA ALA A 65 7.76 -1.68 -6.22
C ALA A 65 8.68 -1.35 -7.39
N ALA A 66 8.60 -2.12 -8.48
CA ALA A 66 9.39 -1.87 -9.68
C ALA A 66 9.10 -0.50 -10.30
N MET A 67 7.84 -0.08 -10.29
CA MET A 67 7.44 1.23 -10.83
C MET A 67 8.07 2.40 -10.07
N VAL A 68 8.39 2.24 -8.79
CA VAL A 68 9.09 3.26 -7.99
C VAL A 68 10.60 2.97 -7.85
N GLY A 69 11.09 1.96 -8.56
CA GLY A 69 12.53 1.67 -8.63
C GLY A 69 13.11 1.03 -7.37
N LEU A 70 12.31 0.33 -6.58
CA LEU A 70 12.75 -0.27 -5.32
C LEU A 70 12.66 -1.79 -5.36
N ALA A 71 13.57 -2.45 -4.63
CA ALA A 71 13.50 -3.89 -4.41
C ALA A 71 12.38 -4.21 -3.40
N PRO A 72 11.72 -5.39 -3.50
CA PRO A 72 10.69 -5.77 -2.54
C PRO A 72 11.13 -5.70 -1.08
N ALA A 73 12.37 -6.08 -0.78
CA ALA A 73 12.89 -6.04 0.60
C ALA A 73 12.94 -4.63 1.20
N ASP A 74 12.90 -3.59 0.36
CA ASP A 74 12.91 -2.20 0.79
C ASP A 74 11.51 -1.58 0.83
N CYS A 75 10.47 -2.38 0.67
CA CYS A 75 9.08 -1.93 0.62
C CYS A 75 8.27 -2.43 1.80
N LEU A 76 7.35 -1.58 2.25
CA LEU A 76 6.34 -1.92 3.24
C LEU A 76 4.97 -1.84 2.57
N VAL A 77 4.23 -2.93 2.61
CA VAL A 77 2.83 -2.95 2.15
C VAL A 77 1.93 -2.53 3.30
N VAL A 78 0.98 -1.67 3.02
CA VAL A 78 -0.09 -1.31 3.97
C VAL A 78 -1.39 -1.93 3.46
N GLU A 79 -2.01 -2.79 4.25
CA GLU A 79 -3.17 -3.57 3.87
C GLU A 79 -4.16 -3.74 5.01
N ASP A 80 -5.39 -4.14 4.69
CA ASP A 80 -6.44 -4.40 5.67
C ASP A 80 -6.98 -5.83 5.61
N ALA A 81 -6.58 -6.61 4.61
CA ALA A 81 -7.12 -7.94 4.33
C ALA A 81 -6.05 -9.03 4.33
N ALA A 82 -6.45 -10.24 4.68
CA ALA A 82 -5.56 -11.41 4.72
C ALA A 82 -4.86 -11.67 3.38
N ALA A 83 -5.58 -11.54 2.27
CA ALA A 83 -5.01 -11.75 0.94
C ALA A 83 -3.86 -10.77 0.64
N GLY A 84 -3.96 -9.53 1.12
CA GLY A 84 -2.89 -8.54 0.98
C GLY A 84 -1.66 -8.86 1.81
N LEU A 85 -1.87 -9.35 3.03
CA LEU A 85 -0.77 -9.80 3.90
C LEU A 85 -0.03 -10.99 3.27
N GLU A 86 -0.78 -11.95 2.74
CA GLU A 86 -0.20 -13.13 2.06
C GLU A 86 0.59 -12.71 0.81
N ALA A 87 0.05 -11.79 0.03
CA ALA A 87 0.71 -11.27 -1.17
C ALA A 87 2.02 -10.54 -0.82
N ALA A 88 2.02 -9.73 0.24
CA ALA A 88 3.22 -9.04 0.69
C ALA A 88 4.31 -10.03 1.08
N ARG A 89 3.98 -11.06 1.86
CA ARG A 89 4.93 -12.09 2.27
C ARG A 89 5.47 -12.86 1.06
N ALA A 90 4.58 -13.28 0.17
CA ALA A 90 4.99 -14.00 -1.04
C ALA A 90 5.91 -13.16 -1.93
N GLY A 91 5.74 -11.84 -1.91
CA GLY A 91 6.58 -10.89 -2.66
C GLY A 91 7.88 -10.48 -1.96
N GLY A 92 8.12 -10.96 -0.74
CA GLY A 92 9.32 -10.61 0.02
C GLY A 92 9.28 -9.22 0.64
N MET A 93 8.08 -8.71 0.95
CA MET A 93 7.87 -7.38 1.52
C MET A 93 7.38 -7.48 2.97
N ASP A 94 7.76 -6.50 3.78
CA ASP A 94 7.14 -6.28 5.08
C ASP A 94 5.71 -5.80 4.90
N CYS A 95 4.89 -5.97 5.93
CA CYS A 95 3.48 -5.58 5.87
C CYS A 95 3.01 -4.96 7.18
N ALA A 96 2.32 -3.84 7.05
CA ALA A 96 1.56 -3.22 8.11
C ALA A 96 0.08 -3.47 7.86
N ILE A 97 -0.60 -4.09 8.81
CA ILE A 97 -2.04 -4.29 8.74
C ILE A 97 -2.75 -3.15 9.48
N VAL A 98 -3.73 -2.56 8.82
CA VAL A 98 -4.61 -1.56 9.41
C VAL A 98 -5.98 -2.19 9.65
N GLY A 99 -6.59 -1.86 10.80
CA GLY A 99 -7.91 -2.39 11.14
C GLY A 99 -7.85 -3.65 11.99
N THR A 100 -8.97 -4.34 12.08
CA THR A 100 -9.20 -5.43 13.03
C THR A 100 -9.56 -6.77 12.39
N ALA A 101 -9.48 -6.90 11.07
CA ALA A 101 -9.77 -8.15 10.39
C ALA A 101 -8.79 -9.24 10.86
N PRO A 102 -9.27 -10.51 11.02
CA PRO A 102 -8.38 -11.59 11.44
C PRO A 102 -7.36 -11.91 10.36
N MET A 103 -6.12 -12.21 10.80
CA MET A 103 -4.99 -12.47 9.91
C MET A 103 -4.48 -13.90 10.11
N PRO A 104 -4.01 -14.56 9.02
CA PRO A 104 -3.51 -15.94 9.11
C PRO A 104 -2.15 -16.06 9.80
N PHE A 105 -1.41 -14.95 9.92
CA PHE A 105 -0.12 -14.90 10.63
C PHE A 105 0.15 -13.44 11.03
N GLU A 106 1.15 -13.23 11.90
CA GLU A 106 1.51 -11.89 12.39
C GLU A 106 2.11 -11.03 11.29
N PRO A 107 1.59 -9.80 11.09
CA PRO A 107 2.22 -8.81 10.21
C PRO A 107 3.46 -8.20 10.89
N THR A 108 4.25 -7.46 10.11
CA THR A 108 5.39 -6.71 10.65
C THR A 108 4.91 -5.64 11.66
N TYR A 109 3.84 -4.94 11.29
CA TYR A 109 3.20 -3.93 12.13
C TYR A 109 1.69 -4.12 12.10
N HIS A 110 1.03 -3.74 13.18
CA HIS A 110 -0.43 -3.74 13.25
C HIS A 110 -0.90 -2.43 13.88
N MET A 111 -1.81 -1.74 13.23
CA MET A 111 -2.33 -0.46 13.70
C MET A 111 -3.80 -0.32 13.36
N GLN A 112 -4.48 0.61 14.01
CA GLN A 112 -5.92 0.78 13.85
C GLN A 112 -6.27 1.37 12.49
N ASP A 113 -5.48 2.35 12.03
CA ASP A 113 -5.64 2.97 10.73
C ASP A 113 -4.31 3.58 10.24
N VAL A 114 -4.29 4.01 8.99
CA VAL A 114 -3.07 4.49 8.34
C VAL A 114 -2.52 5.78 8.95
N THR A 115 -3.33 6.53 9.71
CA THR A 115 -2.87 7.76 10.36
C THR A 115 -1.81 7.48 11.42
N LYS A 116 -1.73 6.24 11.91
CA LYS A 116 -0.72 5.80 12.89
C LYS A 116 0.61 5.40 12.24
N LEU A 117 0.64 5.27 10.91
CA LEU A 117 1.82 4.76 10.21
C LEU A 117 3.06 5.67 10.36
N PRO A 118 2.99 7.00 10.16
CA PRO A 118 4.16 7.85 10.35
C PRO A 118 4.81 7.70 11.73
N GLY A 119 3.99 7.71 12.79
CA GLY A 119 4.50 7.57 14.16
C GLY A 119 5.05 6.18 14.48
N THR A 120 4.74 5.18 13.66
CA THR A 120 5.20 3.81 13.85
C THR A 120 6.54 3.55 13.16
N ILE A 121 6.74 4.09 11.95
CA ILE A 121 7.91 3.74 11.13
C ILE A 121 8.91 4.88 10.94
N LEU A 122 8.56 6.11 11.30
CA LEU A 122 9.48 7.26 11.17
C LEU A 122 10.25 7.60 12.46
#